data_0bc0026252252ea638831464a14fb929
#
_entry.id   0bc0026252252ea638831464a14fb929
#
_cell.length_a   1.000
_cell.length_b   1.000
_cell.length_c   1.000
_cell.angle_alpha   90.00
_cell.angle_beta   90.00
_cell.angle_gamma   90.00
#
_symmetry.space_group_name_H-M   'P 1'
#
loop_
_entity.id
_entity.type
_entity.pdbx_description
1 polymer ?
#
loop_
_entity_poly.entity_id
_entity_poly.type
_entity_poly.pdbx_seq_one_letter_code
_entity_poly.pdbx_strand_id
1 'polypeptide(L)'
;PVFIRNGKRIVVAAHGGVTPKGCYTYFSDDDGLTWKCSNTVTSPDHQGGGFHKGIRWNHGAVEPTVVELKDGTLWMLMRTSQDFHYQAFSKDGGQTWGESETSPFYGTITMPTLGRLADGRLLLFWCNTTPLPEKEGTDGVWDDVFTNRDVTHVAVSDDDGKTWKGFRELYMDPMRNDTDYAVHGGGIDRGVHQAQFVEVAPGKVLASI
;
A
#
# COMPACT_ATOMS: atom_id res chain seq x y z
N PRO A 1 -11.26 -4.50 7.48
CA PRO A 1 -11.53 -5.93 7.38
C PRO A 1 -12.07 -6.28 6.00
N VAL A 2 -11.80 -7.50 5.53
CA VAL A 2 -12.35 -8.07 4.31
C VAL A 2 -13.16 -9.31 4.70
N PHE A 3 -14.39 -9.40 4.19
CA PHE A 3 -15.25 -10.57 4.36
C PHE A 3 -15.07 -11.46 3.14
N ILE A 4 -14.55 -12.66 3.35
CA ILE A 4 -14.23 -13.63 2.29
C ILE A 4 -15.07 -14.90 2.44
N ARG A 5 -14.99 -15.81 1.46
CA ARG A 5 -15.73 -17.07 1.47
C ARG A 5 -17.22 -16.86 1.68
N ASN A 6 -17.80 -15.89 0.96
CA ASN A 6 -19.20 -15.49 1.11
C ASN A 6 -19.56 -15.06 2.55
N GLY A 7 -18.68 -14.30 3.18
CA GLY A 7 -18.88 -13.75 4.52
C GLY A 7 -18.59 -14.70 5.68
N LYS A 8 -18.10 -15.91 5.41
CA LYS A 8 -17.81 -16.91 6.46
C LYS A 8 -16.49 -16.71 7.17
N ARG A 9 -15.62 -15.86 6.65
CA ARG A 9 -14.35 -15.51 7.27
C ARG A 9 -14.12 -14.01 7.21
N ILE A 10 -13.71 -13.45 8.33
CA ILE A 10 -13.23 -12.08 8.44
C ILE A 10 -11.70 -12.11 8.38
N VAL A 11 -11.10 -11.28 7.53
CA VAL A 11 -9.65 -11.11 7.44
C VAL A 11 -9.31 -9.65 7.70
N VAL A 12 -8.35 -9.42 8.57
CA VAL A 12 -7.84 -8.08 8.92
C VAL A 12 -6.35 -8.04 8.65
N ALA A 13 -5.95 -7.16 7.74
CA ALA A 13 -4.54 -6.91 7.48
C ALA A 13 -3.93 -6.08 8.62
N ALA A 14 -2.72 -6.43 9.00
CA ALA A 14 -1.97 -5.78 10.07
C ALA A 14 -0.46 -5.79 9.77
N HIS A 15 0.29 -4.99 10.49
CA HIS A 15 1.76 -5.01 10.43
C HIS A 15 2.37 -4.86 11.82
N GLY A 16 3.55 -5.42 12.00
CA GLY A 16 4.36 -5.28 13.20
C GLY A 16 5.54 -4.34 12.96
N GLY A 17 5.74 -3.40 13.88
CA GLY A 17 6.81 -2.39 13.74
C GLY A 17 8.17 -2.82 14.30
N VAL A 18 8.24 -3.85 15.12
CA VAL A 18 9.47 -4.16 15.86
C VAL A 18 9.96 -5.59 15.62
N THR A 19 9.17 -6.61 15.89
CA THR A 19 9.59 -8.01 15.66
C THR A 19 8.35 -8.93 15.73
N PRO A 20 8.03 -9.68 14.67
CA PRO A 20 8.67 -9.62 13.35
C PRO A 20 8.25 -8.36 12.57
N LYS A 21 9.21 -7.69 11.95
CA LYS A 21 8.94 -6.61 10.99
C LYS A 21 8.24 -7.20 9.79
N GLY A 22 7.10 -6.63 9.42
CA GLY A 22 6.38 -7.05 8.22
C GLY A 22 4.87 -7.07 8.39
N CYS A 23 4.20 -7.54 7.36
CA CYS A 23 2.75 -7.61 7.25
C CYS A 23 2.25 -9.04 7.52
N TYR A 24 1.07 -9.14 8.08
CA TYR A 24 0.38 -10.39 8.37
C TYR A 24 -1.12 -10.17 8.41
N THR A 25 -1.89 -11.21 8.54
CA THR A 25 -3.32 -11.12 8.72
C THR A 25 -3.78 -11.79 10.00
N TYR A 26 -4.77 -11.18 10.66
CA TYR A 26 -5.64 -11.88 11.57
C TYR A 26 -6.85 -12.37 10.80
N PHE A 27 -7.33 -13.57 11.12
CA PHE A 27 -8.56 -14.11 10.56
C PHE A 27 -9.43 -14.77 11.61
N SER A 28 -10.74 -14.70 11.39
CA SER A 28 -11.76 -15.29 12.24
C SER A 28 -12.77 -16.07 11.39
N ASP A 29 -13.16 -17.26 11.84
CA ASP A 29 -14.17 -18.13 11.23
C ASP A 29 -15.46 -18.22 12.08
N ASP A 30 -15.58 -17.39 13.11
CA ASP A 30 -16.64 -17.40 14.12
C ASP A 30 -17.17 -16.00 14.44
N ASP A 31 -17.34 -15.18 13.40
CA ASP A 31 -17.86 -13.81 13.49
C ASP A 31 -17.06 -12.88 14.43
N GLY A 32 -15.76 -13.13 14.54
CA GLY A 32 -14.84 -12.29 15.32
C GLY A 32 -14.74 -12.67 16.80
N LEU A 33 -15.31 -13.80 17.22
CA LEU A 33 -15.21 -14.27 18.61
C LEU A 33 -13.81 -14.77 18.93
N THR A 34 -13.17 -15.48 17.99
CA THR A 34 -11.76 -15.89 18.11
C THR A 34 -10.96 -15.49 16.87
N TRP A 35 -9.68 -15.25 17.08
CA TRP A 35 -8.77 -14.79 16.03
C TRP A 35 -7.52 -15.65 15.97
N LYS A 36 -7.07 -15.93 14.76
CA LYS A 36 -5.80 -16.58 14.46
C LYS A 36 -4.94 -15.63 13.65
N CYS A 37 -3.62 -15.80 13.71
CA CYS A 37 -2.66 -14.99 12.99
C CYS A 37 -1.95 -15.83 11.93
N SER A 38 -1.67 -15.24 10.78
CA SER A 38 -0.89 -15.84 9.70
C SER A 38 0.62 -15.78 9.99
N ASN A 39 1.43 -16.34 9.08
CA ASN A 39 2.84 -16.00 8.98
C ASN A 39 3.03 -14.53 8.60
N THR A 40 4.22 -14.00 8.89
CA THR A 40 4.64 -12.64 8.51
C THR A 40 5.30 -12.63 7.14
N VAL A 41 4.99 -11.61 6.36
CA VAL A 41 5.60 -11.29 5.05
C VAL A 41 6.26 -9.92 5.14
N THR A 42 7.46 -9.79 4.59
CA THR A 42 8.21 -8.53 4.59
C THR A 42 8.87 -8.28 3.24
N SER A 43 9.33 -7.07 2.99
CA SER A 43 10.20 -6.75 1.85
C SER A 43 11.68 -6.81 2.28
N PRO A 44 12.62 -7.00 1.34
CA PRO A 44 14.03 -6.76 1.62
C PRO A 44 14.27 -5.29 2.00
N ASP A 45 15.35 -5.03 2.68
CA ASP A 45 15.82 -3.68 2.93
C ASP A 45 16.23 -3.00 1.63
N HIS A 46 15.96 -1.70 1.52
CA HIS A 46 16.44 -0.91 0.39
C HIS A 46 17.97 -0.90 0.42
N GLN A 47 18.55 -1.26 -0.69
CA GLN A 47 19.99 -1.19 -0.91
C GLN A 47 20.28 0.06 -1.73
N GLY A 48 21.02 0.99 -1.17
CA GLY A 48 21.49 2.18 -1.90
C GLY A 48 22.27 1.78 -3.15
N GLY A 49 21.97 2.40 -4.26
CA GLY A 49 22.61 2.11 -5.55
C GLY A 49 21.70 2.36 -6.74
N GLY A 50 22.22 2.24 -7.95
CA GLY A 50 21.45 2.51 -9.14
C GLY A 50 21.09 3.98 -9.30
N PHE A 51 19.85 4.23 -9.67
CA PHE A 51 19.33 5.57 -9.96
C PHE A 51 19.06 6.37 -8.67
N HIS A 52 18.59 5.70 -7.62
CA HIS A 52 18.30 6.28 -6.31
C HIS A 52 19.29 5.74 -5.28
N LYS A 53 20.28 6.52 -4.90
CA LYS A 53 21.38 6.11 -4.01
C LYS A 53 21.17 6.46 -2.55
N GLY A 54 20.15 7.28 -2.25
CA GLY A 54 19.87 7.74 -0.90
C GLY A 54 19.58 6.58 0.06
N ILE A 55 19.95 6.76 1.33
CA ILE A 55 19.61 5.81 2.40
C ILE A 55 18.15 6.01 2.77
N ARG A 56 17.36 4.95 2.74
CA ARG A 56 15.94 4.97 3.09
C ARG A 56 15.67 4.33 4.44
N TRP A 57 14.60 4.75 5.06
CA TRP A 57 14.13 4.15 6.29
C TRP A 57 13.60 2.73 6.04
N ASN A 58 14.40 1.74 6.40
CA ASN A 58 14.08 0.32 6.22
C ASN A 58 13.24 -0.21 7.38
N HIS A 59 11.94 -0.20 7.22
CA HIS A 59 10.98 -0.74 8.19
C HIS A 59 10.37 -2.07 7.73
N GLY A 60 10.88 -2.66 6.65
CA GLY A 60 10.27 -3.80 6.00
C GLY A 60 8.97 -3.43 5.29
N ALA A 61 8.05 -4.37 5.18
CA ALA A 61 6.70 -4.13 4.68
C ALA A 61 5.77 -3.71 5.82
N VAL A 62 4.97 -2.67 5.59
CA VAL A 62 3.98 -2.11 6.55
C VAL A 62 2.70 -1.70 5.85
N GLU A 63 1.67 -1.33 6.62
CA GLU A 63 0.40 -0.78 6.14
C GLU A 63 -0.18 -1.55 4.94
N PRO A 64 -0.46 -2.87 5.13
CA PRO A 64 -0.97 -3.71 4.06
C PRO A 64 -2.44 -3.44 3.77
N THR A 65 -2.82 -3.59 2.51
CA THR A 65 -4.20 -3.75 2.09
C THR A 65 -4.42 -5.15 1.52
N VAL A 66 -5.61 -5.72 1.71
CA VAL A 66 -5.93 -7.09 1.25
C VAL A 66 -7.27 -7.09 0.52
N VAL A 67 -7.34 -7.85 -0.56
CA VAL A 67 -8.57 -8.10 -1.32
C VAL A 67 -8.68 -9.57 -1.72
N GLU A 68 -9.91 -10.10 -1.80
CA GLU A 68 -10.18 -11.42 -2.37
C GLU A 68 -10.36 -11.29 -3.88
N LEU A 69 -9.59 -12.06 -4.65
CA LEU A 69 -9.74 -12.19 -6.10
C LEU A 69 -10.90 -13.14 -6.43
N LYS A 70 -11.37 -13.12 -7.68
CA LYS A 70 -12.53 -13.93 -8.13
C LYS A 70 -12.29 -15.42 -8.01
N ASP A 71 -11.04 -15.87 -8.04
CA ASP A 71 -10.66 -17.27 -7.86
C ASP A 71 -10.52 -17.69 -6.38
N GLY A 72 -10.77 -16.75 -5.43
CA GLY A 72 -10.63 -16.98 -3.99
C GLY A 72 -9.22 -16.78 -3.45
N THR A 73 -8.24 -16.46 -4.29
CA THR A 73 -6.90 -16.05 -3.83
C THR A 73 -6.99 -14.70 -3.14
N LEU A 74 -6.33 -14.54 -2.00
CA LEU A 74 -6.15 -13.22 -1.40
C LEU A 74 -4.88 -12.58 -1.95
N TRP A 75 -4.99 -11.31 -2.30
CA TRP A 75 -3.89 -10.46 -2.70
C TRP A 75 -3.65 -9.40 -1.63
N MET A 76 -2.42 -9.36 -1.12
CA MET A 76 -1.93 -8.33 -0.19
C MET A 76 -1.00 -7.39 -0.96
N LEU A 77 -1.24 -6.08 -0.87
CA LEU A 77 -0.36 -5.06 -1.38
C LEU A 77 0.17 -4.26 -0.18
N MET A 78 1.48 -3.98 -0.14
CA MET A 78 2.19 -3.50 1.05
C MET A 78 3.02 -2.26 0.74
N ARG A 79 3.00 -1.29 1.65
CA ARG A 79 3.94 -0.18 1.68
C ARG A 79 5.34 -0.68 2.02
N THR A 80 6.35 -0.18 1.32
CA THR A 80 7.76 -0.50 1.54
C THR A 80 8.66 0.73 1.38
N SER A 81 9.93 0.58 1.72
CA SER A 81 10.97 1.58 1.43
C SER A 81 11.58 1.42 0.03
N GLN A 82 11.12 0.43 -0.74
CA GLN A 82 11.54 0.22 -2.12
C GLN A 82 10.90 1.29 -3.04
N ASP A 83 11.27 1.32 -4.29
CA ASP A 83 10.61 2.18 -5.29
C ASP A 83 9.18 1.73 -5.58
N PHE A 84 8.90 0.45 -5.35
CA PHE A 84 7.61 -0.18 -5.61
C PHE A 84 6.95 -0.65 -4.32
N HIS A 85 5.63 -0.72 -4.34
CA HIS A 85 4.91 -1.56 -3.40
C HIS A 85 5.32 -3.03 -3.59
N TYR A 86 5.30 -3.80 -2.52
CA TYR A 86 5.45 -5.25 -2.58
C TYR A 86 4.09 -5.92 -2.47
N GLN A 87 4.01 -7.14 -2.96
CA GLN A 87 2.79 -7.93 -2.94
C GLN A 87 3.06 -9.36 -2.49
N ALA A 88 2.03 -10.00 -1.96
CA ALA A 88 2.03 -11.42 -1.61
C ALA A 88 0.64 -12.00 -1.82
N PHE A 89 0.57 -13.32 -1.98
CA PHE A 89 -0.68 -14.03 -2.25
C PHE A 89 -0.92 -15.16 -1.25
N SER A 90 -2.19 -15.38 -0.90
CA SER A 90 -2.63 -16.48 -0.05
C SER A 90 -3.71 -17.28 -0.78
N LYS A 91 -3.57 -18.61 -0.80
CA LYS A 91 -4.55 -19.53 -1.42
C LYS A 91 -5.43 -20.26 -0.39
N ASP A 92 -5.21 -20.01 0.88
CA ASP A 92 -5.90 -20.68 2.00
C ASP A 92 -6.77 -19.73 2.83
N GLY A 93 -7.04 -18.54 2.27
CA GLY A 93 -7.90 -17.52 2.91
C GLY A 93 -7.17 -16.76 4.01
N GLY A 94 -5.90 -16.44 3.82
CA GLY A 94 -5.13 -15.59 4.70
C GLY A 94 -4.49 -16.31 5.89
N GLN A 95 -4.48 -17.66 5.89
CA GLN A 95 -3.80 -18.43 6.94
C GLN A 95 -2.30 -18.45 6.72
N THR A 96 -1.89 -18.62 5.45
CA THR A 96 -0.48 -18.52 5.06
C THR A 96 -0.34 -17.65 3.83
N TRP A 97 0.74 -16.90 3.79
CA TRP A 97 1.13 -16.02 2.69
C TRP A 97 2.42 -16.55 2.06
N GLY A 98 2.48 -16.54 0.74
CA GLY A 98 3.70 -16.81 0.01
C GLY A 98 4.77 -15.74 0.21
N GLU A 99 5.92 -15.93 -0.41
CA GLU A 99 6.99 -14.93 -0.43
C GLU A 99 6.51 -13.65 -1.09
N SER A 100 7.02 -12.51 -0.62
CA SER A 100 6.73 -11.23 -1.22
C SER A 100 7.55 -11.01 -2.49
N GLU A 101 6.94 -10.31 -3.41
CA GLU A 101 7.57 -9.89 -4.66
C GLU A 101 7.23 -8.44 -4.98
N THR A 102 8.00 -7.82 -5.87
CA THR A 102 7.74 -6.47 -6.35
C THR A 102 6.42 -6.42 -7.11
N SER A 103 5.55 -5.48 -6.77
CA SER A 103 4.34 -5.19 -7.54
C SER A 103 4.65 -4.27 -8.73
N PRO A 104 3.72 -4.11 -9.69
CA PRO A 104 3.91 -3.15 -10.80
C PRO A 104 3.68 -1.68 -10.40
N PHE A 105 3.38 -1.38 -9.14
CA PHE A 105 3.01 -0.04 -8.68
C PHE A 105 4.18 0.64 -7.97
N TYR A 106 4.58 1.80 -8.49
CA TYR A 106 5.45 2.71 -7.74
C TYR A 106 4.78 3.17 -6.46
N GLY A 107 5.57 3.53 -5.46
CA GLY A 107 4.99 3.97 -4.19
C GLY A 107 5.95 3.94 -3.02
N THR A 108 7.09 4.61 -3.14
CA THR A 108 8.09 4.65 -2.06
C THR A 108 7.51 5.26 -0.79
N ILE A 109 7.49 4.49 0.29
CA ILE A 109 7.01 4.90 1.63
C ILE A 109 5.60 5.52 1.59
N THR A 110 4.73 5.00 0.74
CA THR A 110 3.33 5.41 0.61
C THR A 110 2.40 4.22 0.82
N MET A 111 1.22 4.46 1.38
CA MET A 111 0.24 3.42 1.65
C MET A 111 -0.64 3.18 0.42
N PRO A 112 -0.74 1.96 -0.09
CA PRO A 112 -1.76 1.62 -1.08
C PRO A 112 -3.09 1.32 -0.39
N THR A 113 -4.21 1.67 -1.04
CA THR A 113 -5.54 1.25 -0.62
C THR A 113 -6.23 0.54 -1.77
N LEU A 114 -6.46 -0.76 -1.61
CA LEU A 114 -7.05 -1.63 -2.62
C LEU A 114 -8.34 -2.24 -2.08
N GLY A 115 -9.39 -2.24 -2.89
CA GLY A 115 -10.65 -2.85 -2.52
C GLY A 115 -11.48 -3.28 -3.72
N ARG A 116 -12.49 -4.12 -3.48
CA ARG A 116 -13.43 -4.56 -4.50
C ARG A 116 -14.72 -3.75 -4.38
N LEU A 117 -15.15 -3.20 -5.51
CA LEU A 117 -16.43 -2.51 -5.64
C LEU A 117 -17.59 -3.51 -5.78
N ALA A 118 -18.80 -3.06 -5.51
CA ALA A 118 -20.02 -3.89 -5.61
C ALA A 118 -20.25 -4.48 -7.00
N ASP A 119 -19.75 -3.82 -8.05
CA ASP A 119 -19.83 -4.33 -9.43
C ASP A 119 -18.73 -5.35 -9.77
N GLY A 120 -17.88 -5.68 -8.81
CA GLY A 120 -16.81 -6.68 -8.95
C GLY A 120 -15.47 -6.16 -9.48
N ARG A 121 -15.36 -4.87 -9.81
CA ARG A 121 -14.07 -4.25 -10.17
C ARG A 121 -13.20 -4.04 -8.94
N LEU A 122 -11.90 -4.04 -9.14
CA LEU A 122 -10.95 -3.55 -8.15
C LEU A 122 -10.77 -2.03 -8.31
N LEU A 123 -10.65 -1.35 -7.20
CA LEU A 123 -10.27 0.06 -7.12
C LEU A 123 -8.98 0.18 -6.32
N LEU A 124 -8.00 0.87 -6.86
CA LEU A 124 -6.72 1.14 -6.20
C LEU A 124 -6.51 2.64 -6.07
N PHE A 125 -6.17 3.08 -4.84
CA PHE A 125 -5.62 4.38 -4.54
C PHE A 125 -4.17 4.21 -4.12
N TRP A 126 -3.26 5.00 -4.70
CA TRP A 126 -1.85 4.97 -4.34
C TRP A 126 -1.12 6.24 -4.81
N CYS A 127 0.07 6.48 -4.33
CA CYS A 127 0.98 7.47 -4.90
C CYS A 127 1.84 6.80 -5.96
N ASN A 128 1.56 7.06 -7.23
CA ASN A 128 2.36 6.52 -8.34
C ASN A 128 3.59 7.41 -8.60
N THR A 129 4.47 7.44 -7.62
CA THR A 129 5.62 8.34 -7.58
C THR A 129 6.88 7.60 -7.15
N THR A 130 8.02 8.11 -7.57
CA THR A 130 9.35 7.70 -7.12
C THR A 130 10.08 8.89 -6.51
N PRO A 131 11.08 8.69 -5.65
CA PRO A 131 11.92 9.77 -5.14
C PRO A 131 12.50 10.62 -6.25
N LEU A 132 12.63 11.93 -6.00
CA LEU A 132 13.19 12.88 -6.96
C LEU A 132 14.69 12.69 -7.05
N PRO A 133 15.26 12.43 -8.25
CA PRO A 133 16.69 12.21 -8.43
C PRO A 133 17.56 13.37 -7.96
N GLU A 134 17.07 14.60 -8.11
CA GLU A 134 17.76 15.83 -7.70
C GLU A 134 17.85 15.98 -6.17
N LYS A 135 17.07 15.23 -5.43
CA LYS A 135 17.12 15.20 -3.96
C LYS A 135 18.02 14.10 -3.42
N GLU A 136 18.60 13.31 -4.31
CA GLU A 136 19.42 12.18 -3.95
C GLU A 136 20.68 12.62 -3.19
N GLY A 137 20.84 12.10 -1.98
CA GLY A 137 22.04 12.28 -1.18
C GLY A 137 22.24 13.67 -0.58
N THR A 138 21.22 14.54 -0.57
CA THR A 138 21.37 15.89 -0.02
C THR A 138 21.41 15.88 1.50
N ASP A 139 20.40 15.42 2.22
CA ASP A 139 20.40 15.51 3.71
C ASP A 139 19.92 14.25 4.44
N GLY A 140 20.12 13.11 3.83
CA GLY A 140 19.82 11.84 4.46
C GLY A 140 18.44 11.30 4.15
N VAL A 141 18.07 10.31 4.90
CA VAL A 141 16.97 9.38 4.72
C VAL A 141 15.61 10.01 4.40
N TRP A 142 15.40 11.24 4.81
CA TRP A 142 14.06 11.83 4.81
C TRP A 142 13.72 12.58 3.53
N ASP A 143 14.67 13.31 2.96
CA ASP A 143 14.40 14.17 1.80
C ASP A 143 14.08 13.38 0.54
N ASP A 144 14.76 12.24 0.37
CA ASP A 144 14.59 11.37 -0.78
C ASP A 144 13.20 10.73 -0.86
N VAL A 145 12.59 10.42 0.27
CA VAL A 145 11.34 9.64 0.32
C VAL A 145 10.09 10.48 0.59
N PHE A 146 10.23 11.64 1.23
CA PHE A 146 9.09 12.47 1.60
C PHE A 146 8.67 13.49 0.54
N THR A 147 9.53 13.79 -0.42
CA THR A 147 9.24 14.73 -1.52
C THR A 147 8.28 14.20 -2.58
N ASN A 148 7.82 12.95 -2.47
CA ASN A 148 7.01 12.28 -3.49
C ASN A 148 5.64 11.85 -3.01
N ARG A 149 5.18 12.31 -1.85
CA ARG A 149 3.91 11.87 -1.26
C ARG A 149 2.80 12.89 -1.43
N ASP A 150 2.91 13.71 -2.45
CA ASP A 150 2.11 14.91 -2.69
C ASP A 150 0.99 14.71 -3.73
N VAL A 151 0.83 13.51 -4.22
CA VAL A 151 -0.20 13.16 -5.20
C VAL A 151 -0.81 11.79 -4.92
N THR A 152 -2.12 11.70 -4.89
CA THR A 152 -2.86 10.42 -4.86
C THR A 152 -3.45 10.13 -6.22
N HIS A 153 -3.18 8.94 -6.71
CA HIS A 153 -3.72 8.42 -7.97
C HIS A 153 -4.81 7.39 -7.73
N VAL A 154 -5.64 7.20 -8.74
CA VAL A 154 -6.70 6.20 -8.76
C VAL A 154 -6.71 5.46 -10.08
N ALA A 155 -6.98 4.15 -10.03
CA ALA A 155 -7.25 3.32 -11.20
C ALA A 155 -8.21 2.17 -10.85
N VAL A 156 -8.84 1.61 -11.88
CA VAL A 156 -9.75 0.46 -11.76
C VAL A 156 -9.27 -0.71 -12.60
N SER A 157 -9.58 -1.93 -12.13
CA SER A 157 -9.34 -3.17 -12.87
C SER A 157 -10.63 -4.00 -12.96
N ASP A 158 -10.92 -4.53 -14.15
CA ASP A 158 -12.06 -5.44 -14.38
C ASP A 158 -11.63 -6.91 -14.35
N ASP A 159 -10.33 -7.19 -14.39
CA ASP A 159 -9.72 -8.49 -14.61
C ASP A 159 -8.83 -8.95 -13.43
N ASP A 160 -9.22 -8.55 -12.21
CA ASP A 160 -8.53 -8.90 -10.97
C ASP A 160 -7.06 -8.44 -10.92
N GLY A 161 -6.81 -7.21 -11.36
CA GLY A 161 -5.52 -6.56 -11.24
C GLY A 161 -4.51 -6.90 -12.34
N LYS A 162 -4.89 -7.66 -13.36
CA LYS A 162 -4.02 -7.97 -14.50
C LYS A 162 -3.78 -6.77 -15.39
N THR A 163 -4.82 -5.98 -15.60
CA THR A 163 -4.75 -4.70 -16.30
C THR A 163 -5.48 -3.61 -15.55
N TRP A 164 -5.01 -2.38 -15.69
CA TRP A 164 -5.56 -1.21 -15.00
C TRP A 164 -5.91 -0.12 -16.01
N LYS A 165 -7.02 0.57 -15.76
CA LYS A 165 -7.55 1.64 -16.61
C LYS A 165 -8.13 2.77 -15.79
N GLY A 166 -8.43 3.89 -16.46
CA GLY A 166 -9.02 5.05 -15.80
C GLY A 166 -8.05 5.76 -14.85
N PHE A 167 -6.74 5.60 -15.06
CA PHE A 167 -5.72 6.29 -14.28
C PHE A 167 -5.98 7.80 -14.23
N ARG A 168 -6.05 8.33 -13.02
CA ARG A 168 -6.27 9.75 -12.74
C ARG A 168 -5.52 10.15 -11.48
N GLU A 169 -5.10 11.40 -11.46
CA GLU A 169 -4.74 12.10 -10.24
C GLU A 169 -6.06 12.44 -9.50
N LEU A 170 -6.25 11.86 -8.33
CA LEU A 170 -7.41 12.12 -7.50
C LEU A 170 -7.24 13.44 -6.73
N TYR A 171 -6.05 13.65 -6.23
CA TYR A 171 -5.63 14.88 -5.57
C TYR A 171 -4.14 15.10 -5.77
N MET A 172 -3.76 16.36 -5.92
CA MET A 172 -2.36 16.78 -6.02
C MET A 172 -2.20 18.02 -5.14
N ASP A 173 -1.22 17.99 -4.24
CA ASP A 173 -0.91 19.17 -3.42
C ASP A 173 -0.42 20.31 -4.32
N PRO A 174 -1.06 21.49 -4.29
CA PRO A 174 -0.63 22.64 -5.08
C PRO A 174 0.78 23.12 -4.73
N MET A 175 1.26 22.80 -3.54
CA MET A 175 2.60 23.16 -3.04
C MET A 175 3.63 22.04 -3.23
N ARG A 176 3.36 21.04 -4.07
CA ARG A 176 4.19 19.83 -4.27
C ARG A 176 5.65 20.10 -4.66
N ASN A 177 5.93 21.26 -5.24
CA ASN A 177 7.29 21.65 -5.61
C ASN A 177 8.01 22.45 -4.53
N ASP A 178 7.36 22.71 -3.40
CA ASP A 178 7.95 23.39 -2.27
C ASP A 178 8.89 22.42 -1.54
N THR A 179 10.16 22.72 -1.55
CA THR A 179 11.19 21.85 -0.99
C THR A 179 11.39 22.03 0.52
N ASP A 180 10.71 22.99 1.12
CA ASP A 180 10.89 23.30 2.55
C ASP A 180 10.02 22.45 3.47
N TYR A 181 9.17 21.57 2.92
CA TYR A 181 8.17 20.87 3.72
C TYR A 181 8.59 19.51 4.28
N ALA A 182 9.64 18.92 3.81
CA ALA A 182 9.98 17.53 4.15
C ALA A 182 11.31 17.40 4.85
N VAL A 183 11.67 18.29 5.75
CA VAL A 183 13.05 18.32 6.25
C VAL A 183 13.15 18.07 7.75
N HIS A 184 14.26 17.52 8.16
CA HIS A 184 14.76 17.47 9.52
C HIS A 184 14.57 18.80 10.24
N GLY A 185 13.75 18.79 11.26
CA GLY A 185 13.68 19.90 12.20
C GLY A 185 12.49 20.83 12.04
N GLY A 186 11.44 20.47 11.31
CA GLY A 186 10.20 21.22 11.38
C GLY A 186 9.47 21.48 10.07
N GLY A 187 9.84 20.81 9.01
CA GLY A 187 9.07 20.83 7.77
C GLY A 187 7.68 20.21 7.94
N ILE A 188 6.71 20.71 7.20
CA ILE A 188 5.35 20.18 7.19
C ILE A 188 5.31 19.03 6.18
N ASP A 189 5.05 17.81 6.64
CA ASP A 189 4.70 16.71 5.74
C ASP A 189 3.34 17.03 5.11
N ARG A 190 3.33 17.32 3.82
CA ARG A 190 2.11 17.58 3.02
C ARG A 190 1.63 16.34 2.31
N GLY A 191 2.07 15.18 2.76
CA GLY A 191 1.78 13.92 2.13
C GLY A 191 0.29 13.60 2.12
N VAL A 192 -0.22 13.28 0.94
CA VAL A 192 -1.59 12.80 0.68
C VAL A 192 -1.59 11.29 0.43
N HIS A 193 -0.72 10.58 1.10
CA HIS A 193 -0.36 9.18 0.81
C HIS A 193 -1.11 8.13 1.64
N GLN A 194 -2.10 8.55 2.42
CA GLN A 194 -2.94 7.66 3.25
C GLN A 194 -4.41 7.73 2.86
N ALA A 195 -4.68 7.96 1.59
CA ALA A 195 -6.04 8.03 1.06
C ALA A 195 -6.80 6.72 1.32
N GLN A 196 -8.05 6.85 1.77
CA GLN A 196 -8.96 5.75 2.02
C GLN A 196 -10.22 5.93 1.17
N PHE A 197 -10.93 4.85 0.91
CA PHE A 197 -12.22 4.95 0.25
C PHE A 197 -13.26 3.96 0.80
N VAL A 198 -14.51 4.30 0.58
CA VAL A 198 -15.65 3.41 0.78
C VAL A 198 -16.66 3.60 -0.35
N GLU A 199 -17.21 2.53 -0.88
CA GLU A 199 -18.34 2.60 -1.81
C GLU A 199 -19.62 2.83 -0.99
N VAL A 200 -20.22 4.02 -1.13
CA VAL A 200 -21.41 4.44 -0.38
C VAL A 200 -22.72 4.11 -1.10
N ALA A 201 -22.66 3.86 -2.40
CA ALA A 201 -23.74 3.34 -3.24
C ALA A 201 -23.10 2.76 -4.52
N PRO A 202 -23.80 1.90 -5.29
CA PRO A 202 -23.26 1.32 -6.50
C PRO A 202 -22.66 2.38 -7.43
N GLY A 203 -21.35 2.27 -7.69
CA GLY A 203 -20.59 3.21 -8.52
C GLY A 203 -20.32 4.58 -7.88
N LYS A 204 -20.63 4.78 -6.60
CA LYS A 204 -20.34 6.02 -5.86
C LYS A 204 -19.36 5.75 -4.74
N VAL A 205 -18.20 6.32 -4.85
CA VAL A 205 -17.10 6.17 -3.88
C VAL A 205 -16.91 7.48 -3.13
N LEU A 206 -16.88 7.40 -1.81
CA LEU A 206 -16.41 8.46 -0.94
C LEU A 206 -14.92 8.23 -0.66
N ALA A 207 -14.09 9.23 -0.92
CA ALA A 207 -12.66 9.21 -0.63
C ALA A 207 -12.34 10.20 0.50
N SER A 208 -11.42 9.79 1.35
CA SER A 208 -10.74 10.64 2.33
C SER A 208 -9.27 10.72 1.93
N ILE A 209 -8.73 11.93 1.88
CA ILE A 209 -7.36 12.22 1.47
C ILE A 209 -6.68 13.01 2.58
#